data_7d9e277df74a84580039c422b01febb7
#
_entry.id   7d9e277df74a84580039c422b01febb7
#
_cell.length_a   1.000
_cell.length_b   1.000
_cell.length_c   1.000
_cell.angle_alpha   90.00
_cell.angle_beta   90.00
_cell.angle_gamma   90.00
#
_symmetry.space_group_name_H-M   'P 1'
#
loop_
_entity.id
_entity.type
_entity.pdbx_description
1 polymer ?
#
loop_
_entity_poly.entity_id
_entity_poly.type
_entity_poly.pdbx_seq_one_letter_code
_entity_poly.pdbx_strand_id
1 'polypeptide(L)'
;MKRLRFPFLVGMLIGCLAAQDPTPPAPESKPGDTATSDSRPSSRPRRRRAESRAAEAKAETRPAVDSPFTAIVDATIWPVSGPPIRRGTVLVFENRILDVGRDIPVPEGAKIIDGKGKHVAPGFIALRSLQTFGGGFMARGEDSPGDQADPYNIRMLMALSAGITTAFEGGSPSPTGNLAGFIGKHTYGTLDGLAVKDKAALWVTYGSTEPLRGPFGGDPIGPAGPSDQSAKQTVRDLLKRAVEFRKARAKFNADPAAGKAPTADENVAAFARALDGEIPVFIRASNRSELADLARLSEEFNLPVIVTDATEAWASLPDLARGRFMFMLNPRQRPSDGAEPRNRLMDEPTGWRPINAAALEKAGYTFAVQPLSPSISTDGLPGRDLMALPMEACFAIRGGASEEAGLASITLSAAKILKIDDRVGSIDAGKDADLLVMDREPLDYRSFAEIILVNGKVVYEKDKVSLFNHVPTDRSTPLRGNWWRDR
;
A
#
# COMPACT_ATOMS: atom_id res chain seq x y z
N MET A 1 -30.17 -37.86 -41.35
CA MET A 1 -31.24 -37.21 -42.15
C MET A 1 -31.56 -35.88 -41.52
N LYS A 2 -31.65 -34.84 -42.35
CA LYS A 2 -32.02 -33.42 -42.11
C LYS A 2 -31.00 -32.54 -41.45
N ARG A 3 -30.21 -31.89 -42.29
CA ARG A 3 -29.47 -30.65 -42.09
C ARG A 3 -30.45 -29.48 -42.04
N LEU A 4 -30.26 -28.55 -41.08
CA LEU A 4 -30.84 -27.21 -41.19
C LEU A 4 -29.70 -26.20 -41.25
N ARG A 5 -29.59 -25.54 -42.41
CA ARG A 5 -28.78 -24.35 -42.65
C ARG A 5 -29.61 -23.14 -42.28
N PHE A 6 -28.98 -22.13 -41.61
CA PHE A 6 -29.46 -20.76 -41.58
C PHE A 6 -28.35 -19.79 -42.00
N PRO A 7 -28.70 -18.71 -42.67
CA PRO A 7 -27.81 -17.99 -43.52
C PRO A 7 -27.13 -16.77 -42.85
N PHE A 8 -26.05 -16.39 -43.49
CA PHE A 8 -25.35 -15.12 -43.37
C PHE A 8 -26.29 -13.91 -43.44
N LEU A 9 -26.08 -12.91 -42.57
CA LEU A 9 -26.49 -11.54 -42.86
C LEU A 9 -25.26 -10.63 -42.75
N VAL A 10 -25.01 -9.98 -43.87
CA VAL A 10 -23.97 -9.00 -44.15
C VAL A 10 -24.45 -7.63 -43.67
N GLY A 11 -23.56 -6.87 -43.04
CA GLY A 11 -23.36 -5.46 -43.27
C GLY A 11 -24.29 -4.47 -42.62
N MET A 12 -23.69 -3.58 -41.83
CA MET A 12 -23.89 -2.14 -42.02
C MET A 12 -22.82 -1.36 -41.21
N LEU A 13 -21.87 -0.81 -41.94
CA LEU A 13 -21.08 0.32 -41.48
C LEU A 13 -22.03 1.53 -41.35
N ILE A 14 -22.11 2.11 -40.17
CA ILE A 14 -22.62 3.46 -40.02
C ILE A 14 -21.51 4.31 -39.45
N GLY A 15 -21.01 5.20 -40.32
CA GLY A 15 -20.10 6.25 -39.94
C GLY A 15 -20.81 7.27 -39.04
N CYS A 16 -20.24 7.55 -37.88
CA CYS A 16 -20.60 8.70 -37.09
C CYS A 16 -19.81 9.92 -37.59
N LEU A 17 -20.50 10.84 -38.27
CA LEU A 17 -20.05 12.20 -38.48
C LEU A 17 -19.96 12.90 -37.10
N ALA A 18 -18.83 13.50 -36.86
CA ALA A 18 -18.65 14.46 -35.76
C ALA A 18 -19.50 15.70 -36.01
N ALA A 19 -20.44 15.99 -35.13
CA ALA A 19 -21.10 17.28 -35.02
C ALA A 19 -20.26 18.17 -34.11
N GLN A 20 -19.73 19.25 -34.66
CA GLN A 20 -19.11 20.34 -33.91
C GLN A 20 -20.21 21.23 -33.38
N ASP A 21 -20.27 21.40 -32.07
CA ASP A 21 -21.08 22.42 -31.41
C ASP A 21 -20.45 23.80 -31.55
N PRO A 22 -21.25 24.83 -31.81
CA PRO A 22 -20.74 26.18 -31.99
C PRO A 22 -20.45 26.89 -30.67
N THR A 23 -19.28 27.53 -30.64
CA THR A 23 -18.82 28.43 -29.58
C THR A 23 -19.78 29.62 -29.41
N PRO A 24 -20.13 30.04 -28.19
CA PRO A 24 -20.88 31.29 -27.99
C PRO A 24 -20.00 32.53 -28.16
N PRO A 25 -20.53 33.65 -28.66
CA PRO A 25 -19.77 34.86 -28.93
C PRO A 25 -19.44 35.67 -27.67
N ALA A 26 -18.30 36.34 -27.70
CA ALA A 26 -17.84 37.26 -26.69
C ALA A 26 -18.75 38.51 -26.59
N PRO A 27 -18.87 39.17 -25.41
CA PRO A 27 -19.66 40.38 -25.28
C PRO A 27 -18.90 41.60 -25.83
N GLU A 28 -19.59 42.33 -26.66
CA GLU A 28 -19.17 43.61 -27.21
C GLU A 28 -19.06 44.70 -26.15
N SER A 29 -17.96 45.47 -26.24
CA SER A 29 -17.75 46.75 -25.56
C SER A 29 -18.55 47.85 -26.24
N LYS A 30 -19.28 48.65 -25.49
CA LYS A 30 -19.83 49.94 -25.93
C LYS A 30 -19.06 51.13 -25.32
N PRO A 31 -18.80 52.16 -26.07
CA PRO A 31 -17.98 53.31 -25.66
C PRO A 31 -18.81 54.50 -25.15
N GLY A 32 -18.17 55.23 -24.26
CA GLY A 32 -18.23 56.68 -24.17
C GLY A 32 -19.45 57.34 -23.57
N ASP A 33 -19.20 58.14 -22.56
CA ASP A 33 -19.56 59.57 -22.66
C ASP A 33 -18.75 60.41 -21.66
N THR A 34 -18.36 61.53 -22.20
CA THR A 34 -17.46 62.55 -21.73
C THR A 34 -18.16 63.62 -20.87
N ALA A 35 -17.31 64.32 -20.07
CA ALA A 35 -17.35 65.71 -19.67
C ALA A 35 -18.31 66.11 -18.53
N THR A 36 -17.96 66.92 -17.61
CA THR A 36 -17.27 68.20 -17.53
C THR A 36 -17.28 68.70 -16.07
N SER A 37 -16.17 69.16 -15.57
CA SER A 37 -15.90 70.50 -14.91
C SER A 37 -16.89 70.94 -13.81
N ASP A 38 -16.52 71.32 -12.64
CA ASP A 38 -15.87 72.55 -12.23
C ASP A 38 -16.05 72.88 -10.74
N SER A 39 -15.11 73.51 -10.20
CA SER A 39 -15.10 74.52 -9.12
C SER A 39 -14.71 74.11 -7.70
N ARG A 40 -13.52 74.61 -7.38
CA ARG A 40 -13.03 75.00 -6.03
C ARG A 40 -13.67 76.38 -5.65
N PRO A 41 -13.46 76.96 -4.40
CA PRO A 41 -12.45 76.69 -3.37
C PRO A 41 -12.85 76.98 -1.91
N SER A 42 -11.82 76.85 -1.01
CA SER A 42 -11.59 77.58 0.26
C SER A 42 -12.08 76.87 1.53
N SER A 43 -11.35 76.70 2.54
CA SER A 43 -10.37 77.44 3.31
C SER A 43 -9.92 76.57 4.53
N ARG A 44 -8.65 76.73 4.90
CA ARG A 44 -8.02 76.20 6.12
C ARG A 44 -8.56 76.88 7.39
N PRO A 45 -8.40 76.22 8.59
CA PRO A 45 -7.12 76.43 9.29
C PRO A 45 -6.51 75.23 10.00
N ARG A 46 -5.21 75.27 10.08
CA ARG A 46 -4.31 74.46 10.87
C ARG A 46 -4.68 74.46 12.35
N ARG A 47 -4.71 73.27 12.99
CA ARG A 47 -4.26 73.15 14.37
C ARG A 47 -3.50 71.84 14.54
N ARG A 48 -2.32 71.96 15.11
CA ARG A 48 -1.34 70.99 15.52
C ARG A 48 -1.96 69.79 16.29
N ARG A 49 -1.64 68.58 15.88
CA ARG A 49 -1.42 67.41 16.71
C ARG A 49 -0.29 66.60 16.05
N ALA A 50 0.91 67.10 16.23
CA ALA A 50 2.10 66.27 16.29
C ALA A 50 2.15 65.69 17.70
N GLU A 51 2.63 64.45 17.78
CA GLU A 51 2.85 63.67 19.05
C GLU A 51 1.82 62.59 19.35
N SER A 52 1.59 61.65 18.45
CA SER A 52 1.34 60.24 18.80
C SER A 52 1.54 59.32 17.59
N ARG A 53 2.49 59.62 16.73
CA ARG A 53 2.88 58.75 15.61
C ARG A 53 4.26 58.12 15.83
N ALA A 54 4.54 57.73 17.04
CA ALA A 54 5.81 57.10 17.37
C ALA A 54 5.58 55.92 18.32
N ALA A 55 4.70 54.97 17.96
CA ALA A 55 4.62 53.67 18.66
C ALA A 55 3.78 52.64 17.88
N GLU A 56 3.63 52.79 16.57
CA GLU A 56 3.29 51.62 15.72
C GLU A 56 4.50 51.32 14.83
N ALA A 57 5.59 50.90 15.49
CA ALA A 57 6.56 50.08 14.85
C ALA A 57 5.80 48.80 14.40
N LYS A 58 5.55 48.72 13.06
CA LYS A 58 5.27 47.45 12.48
C LYS A 58 6.28 46.44 13.03
N ALA A 59 5.82 45.55 13.90
CA ALA A 59 6.49 44.31 14.10
C ALA A 59 6.55 43.69 12.70
N GLU A 60 7.69 43.79 12.05
CA GLU A 60 8.03 42.93 10.94
C GLU A 60 7.83 41.51 11.48
N THR A 61 6.70 40.91 11.12
CA THR A 61 6.50 39.50 11.29
C THR A 61 7.62 38.87 10.47
N ARG A 62 8.72 38.50 11.16
CA ARG A 62 9.65 37.51 10.62
C ARG A 62 8.77 36.39 10.08
N PRO A 63 8.98 35.94 8.83
CA PRO A 63 8.29 34.75 8.36
C PRO A 63 8.51 33.71 9.43
N ALA A 64 7.42 33.14 9.95
CA ALA A 64 7.49 32.08 10.91
C ALA A 64 8.41 31.02 10.31
N VAL A 65 9.57 30.80 10.92
CA VAL A 65 10.44 29.68 10.53
C VAL A 65 9.58 28.47 10.75
N ASP A 66 9.27 27.75 9.70
CA ASP A 66 8.48 26.51 9.81
C ASP A 66 9.16 25.62 10.83
N SER A 67 8.48 25.40 11.95
CA SER A 67 9.04 24.58 13.02
C SER A 67 9.28 23.17 12.48
N PRO A 68 10.46 22.56 12.70
CA PRO A 68 10.72 21.19 12.30
C PRO A 68 9.92 20.18 13.13
N PHE A 69 9.24 20.65 14.20
CA PHE A 69 8.46 19.80 15.08
C PHE A 69 6.98 19.79 14.72
N THR A 70 6.40 18.60 14.67
CA THR A 70 4.94 18.37 14.62
C THR A 70 4.56 17.49 15.81
N ALA A 71 3.51 17.84 16.54
CA ALA A 71 3.00 17.04 17.65
C ALA A 71 1.52 16.72 17.45
N ILE A 72 1.17 15.43 17.50
CA ILE A 72 -0.21 14.94 17.58
C ILE A 72 -0.49 14.71 19.06
N VAL A 73 -1.40 15.49 19.66
CA VAL A 73 -1.63 15.52 21.11
C VAL A 73 -2.99 14.99 21.53
N ASP A 74 -3.11 14.46 22.75
CA ASP A 74 -4.34 13.96 23.39
C ASP A 74 -5.09 12.87 22.60
N ALA A 75 -4.38 12.04 21.82
CA ALA A 75 -4.95 10.97 21.01
C ALA A 75 -4.90 9.60 21.71
N THR A 76 -5.73 8.65 21.24
CA THR A 76 -5.50 7.23 21.49
C THR A 76 -4.53 6.70 20.46
N ILE A 77 -3.32 6.33 20.87
CA ILE A 77 -2.26 5.87 19.97
C ILE A 77 -2.23 4.35 19.94
N TRP A 78 -2.15 3.78 18.74
CA TRP A 78 -2.03 2.35 18.47
C TRP A 78 -0.60 2.06 17.95
N PRO A 79 0.38 1.82 18.84
CA PRO A 79 1.78 1.69 18.43
C PRO A 79 2.03 0.46 17.55
N VAL A 80 1.23 -0.60 17.70
CA VAL A 80 1.38 -1.93 17.11
C VAL A 80 2.55 -2.74 17.67
N SER A 81 3.60 -2.07 18.12
CA SER A 81 4.73 -2.68 18.87
C SER A 81 4.42 -2.93 20.35
N GLY A 82 3.31 -2.39 20.84
CA GLY A 82 2.87 -2.51 22.22
C GLY A 82 1.38 -2.16 22.38
N PRO A 83 0.88 -2.13 23.63
CA PRO A 83 -0.52 -1.83 23.90
C PRO A 83 -0.91 -0.39 23.55
N PRO A 84 -2.19 -0.11 23.27
CA PRO A 84 -2.67 1.24 22.97
C PRO A 84 -2.42 2.22 24.12
N ILE A 85 -2.02 3.45 23.79
CA ILE A 85 -1.73 4.55 24.70
C ILE A 85 -2.87 5.55 24.64
N ARG A 86 -3.67 5.64 25.71
CA ARG A 86 -4.77 6.62 25.81
C ARG A 86 -4.23 7.99 26.20
N ARG A 87 -4.75 9.04 25.55
CA ARG A 87 -4.36 10.44 25.80
C ARG A 87 -2.86 10.64 25.66
N GLY A 88 -2.32 10.04 24.61
CA GLY A 88 -0.90 10.11 24.29
C GLY A 88 -0.57 11.25 23.33
N THR A 89 0.73 11.48 23.19
CA THR A 89 1.34 12.41 22.24
C THR A 89 2.32 11.65 21.37
N VAL A 90 2.30 11.92 20.07
CA VAL A 90 3.35 11.53 19.11
C VAL A 90 4.08 12.79 18.73
N LEU A 91 5.36 12.88 19.08
CA LEU A 91 6.23 13.99 18.69
C LEU A 91 7.07 13.59 17.48
N VAL A 92 6.98 14.39 16.43
CA VAL A 92 7.70 14.21 15.17
C VAL A 92 8.72 15.34 15.02
N PHE A 93 9.94 15.00 14.64
CA PHE A 93 10.98 15.92 14.22
C PHE A 93 11.31 15.67 12.76
N GLU A 94 11.08 16.65 11.91
CA GLU A 94 11.22 16.54 10.45
C GLU A 94 10.42 15.36 9.89
N ASN A 95 11.12 14.27 9.50
CA ASN A 95 10.51 13.08 8.91
C ASN A 95 10.45 11.87 9.86
N ARG A 96 10.87 12.01 11.12
CA ARG A 96 11.00 10.91 12.09
C ARG A 96 10.13 11.10 13.31
N ILE A 97 9.64 9.99 13.85
CA ILE A 97 9.07 9.95 15.19
C ILE A 97 10.19 10.16 16.17
N LEU A 98 10.14 11.25 16.93
CA LEU A 98 11.13 11.56 17.96
C LEU A 98 10.79 10.84 19.26
N ASP A 99 9.52 10.89 19.66
CA ASP A 99 9.06 10.26 20.88
C ASP A 99 7.55 9.96 20.82
N VAL A 100 7.10 9.00 21.65
CA VAL A 100 5.69 8.61 21.77
C VAL A 100 5.37 8.20 23.21
N GLY A 101 4.32 8.75 23.76
CA GLY A 101 3.95 8.47 25.15
C GLY A 101 2.82 9.35 25.67
N ARG A 102 2.56 9.33 27.00
CA ARG A 102 1.52 10.17 27.62
C ARG A 102 2.01 11.57 27.91
N ASP A 103 3.16 11.69 28.53
CA ASP A 103 3.66 12.94 29.09
C ASP A 103 4.88 13.46 28.28
N ILE A 104 4.74 13.48 26.96
CA ILE A 104 5.79 13.96 26.07
C ILE A 104 5.79 15.49 26.06
N PRO A 105 6.91 16.15 26.39
CA PRO A 105 7.01 17.61 26.32
C PRO A 105 6.99 18.04 24.84
N VAL A 106 6.09 18.96 24.53
CA VAL A 106 5.97 19.51 23.17
C VAL A 106 6.79 20.80 23.09
N PRO A 107 7.77 20.89 22.17
CA PRO A 107 8.57 22.08 21.98
C PRO A 107 7.73 23.30 21.61
N GLU A 108 8.14 24.49 22.09
CA GLU A 108 7.51 25.74 21.71
C GLU A 108 7.62 25.96 20.19
N GLY A 109 6.53 26.42 19.57
CA GLY A 109 6.46 26.60 18.13
C GLY A 109 6.21 25.33 17.32
N ALA A 110 6.06 24.15 17.93
CA ALA A 110 5.69 22.94 17.23
C ALA A 110 4.32 23.09 16.56
N LYS A 111 4.17 22.51 15.37
CA LYS A 111 2.86 22.39 14.68
C LYS A 111 2.00 21.38 15.44
N ILE A 112 0.89 21.85 16.03
CA ILE A 112 -0.01 21.01 16.81
C ILE A 112 -1.12 20.44 15.93
N ILE A 113 -1.33 19.13 16.01
CA ILE A 113 -2.49 18.41 15.49
C ILE A 113 -3.31 17.93 16.70
N ASP A 114 -4.52 18.44 16.83
CA ASP A 114 -5.42 18.03 17.91
C ASP A 114 -5.95 16.61 17.66
N GLY A 115 -5.54 15.69 18.53
CA GLY A 115 -5.93 14.28 18.51
C GLY A 115 -7.04 13.94 19.50
N LYS A 116 -7.65 14.93 20.16
CA LYS A 116 -8.69 14.71 21.16
C LYS A 116 -9.86 13.92 20.57
N GLY A 117 -10.14 12.76 21.16
CA GLY A 117 -11.19 11.85 20.70
C GLY A 117 -10.85 11.11 19.40
N LYS A 118 -9.62 11.25 18.90
CA LYS A 118 -9.13 10.57 17.69
C LYS A 118 -8.17 9.44 18.02
N HIS A 119 -7.91 8.64 17.00
CA HIS A 119 -7.01 7.49 17.06
C HIS A 119 -5.83 7.73 16.12
N VAL A 120 -4.62 7.40 16.59
CA VAL A 120 -3.41 7.49 15.78
C VAL A 120 -2.86 6.09 15.57
N ALA A 121 -2.70 5.70 14.31
CA ALA A 121 -2.13 4.42 13.91
C ALA A 121 -0.95 4.64 12.95
N PRO A 122 -0.04 3.66 12.79
CA PRO A 122 0.94 3.70 11.71
C PRO A 122 0.22 3.59 10.37
N GLY A 123 0.81 4.15 9.33
CA GLY A 123 0.32 4.00 7.97
C GLY A 123 0.20 2.53 7.57
N PHE A 124 -0.87 2.19 6.86
CA PHE A 124 -1.08 0.83 6.36
C PHE A 124 -0.13 0.53 5.21
N ILE A 125 0.26 -0.73 5.09
CA ILE A 125 1.26 -1.22 4.13
C ILE A 125 0.64 -2.30 3.25
N ALA A 126 0.60 -2.04 1.94
CA ALA A 126 0.15 -3.01 0.96
C ALA A 126 1.32 -3.86 0.45
N LEU A 127 1.23 -5.18 0.62
CA LEU A 127 2.25 -6.13 0.15
C LEU A 127 2.25 -6.32 -1.37
N ARG A 128 1.22 -5.83 -2.04
CA ARG A 128 1.11 -5.84 -3.49
C ARG A 128 0.20 -4.70 -3.92
N SER A 129 0.69 -3.86 -4.81
CA SER A 129 -0.09 -2.83 -5.46
C SER A 129 0.14 -2.86 -6.97
N LEU A 130 -0.76 -2.22 -7.71
CA LEU A 130 -0.65 -2.08 -9.15
C LEU A 130 -1.15 -0.69 -9.55
N GLN A 131 -0.29 0.08 -10.20
CA GLN A 131 -0.56 1.43 -10.72
C GLN A 131 -0.91 2.47 -9.64
N THR A 132 -0.53 2.24 -8.37
CA THR A 132 -0.76 3.25 -7.32
C THR A 132 0.24 4.40 -7.41
N PHE A 133 1.42 4.14 -7.95
CA PHE A 133 2.43 5.16 -8.21
C PHE A 133 2.38 5.75 -9.63
N GLY A 134 1.47 5.32 -10.47
CA GLY A 134 1.45 5.67 -11.88
C GLY A 134 2.15 4.60 -12.73
N GLY A 135 2.63 4.98 -13.89
CA GLY A 135 3.25 4.04 -14.82
C GLY A 135 2.25 3.24 -15.64
N GLY A 136 2.71 2.75 -16.79
CA GLY A 136 1.91 1.90 -17.65
C GLY A 136 1.78 0.49 -17.08
N PHE A 137 0.69 -0.20 -17.41
CA PHE A 137 0.45 -1.61 -17.07
C PHE A 137 1.60 -2.56 -17.52
N MET A 138 2.49 -2.05 -18.34
CA MET A 138 3.59 -2.75 -18.98
C MET A 138 4.92 -2.00 -18.75
N ALA A 139 5.32 -1.77 -17.50
CA ALA A 139 6.73 -1.46 -17.27
C ALA A 139 7.55 -2.63 -17.83
N ARG A 140 8.15 -2.41 -18.98
CA ARG A 140 8.97 -3.41 -19.68
C ARG A 140 10.44 -3.07 -19.42
N GLY A 141 11.20 -4.08 -19.01
CA GLY A 141 12.64 -3.98 -18.98
C GLY A 141 13.19 -3.54 -17.64
N GLU A 142 14.29 -2.83 -17.70
CA GLU A 142 15.11 -2.44 -16.56
C GLU A 142 14.55 -1.25 -15.76
N ASP A 143 13.48 -0.62 -16.27
CA ASP A 143 12.86 0.56 -15.63
C ASP A 143 12.19 0.18 -14.31
N SER A 144 12.55 0.89 -13.26
CA SER A 144 11.88 0.78 -11.97
C SER A 144 10.49 1.44 -12.03
N PRO A 145 9.45 0.86 -11.42
CA PRO A 145 8.19 1.57 -11.22
C PRO A 145 8.37 2.92 -10.52
N GLY A 146 9.41 3.08 -9.70
CA GLY A 146 9.76 4.33 -9.04
C GLY A 146 10.15 5.44 -10.01
N ASP A 147 10.81 5.11 -11.13
CA ASP A 147 11.24 6.08 -12.15
C ASP A 147 10.06 6.64 -12.96
N GLN A 148 8.94 5.91 -12.97
CA GLN A 148 7.71 6.28 -13.65
C GLN A 148 6.65 6.84 -12.69
N ALA A 149 7.01 7.12 -11.45
CA ALA A 149 6.06 7.56 -10.44
C ALA A 149 5.48 8.94 -10.77
N ASP A 150 4.15 9.02 -10.76
CA ASP A 150 3.39 10.26 -10.88
C ASP A 150 2.87 10.66 -9.49
N PRO A 151 3.42 11.71 -8.87
CA PRO A 151 3.00 12.13 -7.54
C PRO A 151 1.58 12.70 -7.50
N TYR A 152 0.97 12.97 -8.65
CA TYR A 152 -0.42 13.44 -8.75
C TYR A 152 -1.40 12.35 -9.19
N ASN A 153 -0.97 11.09 -9.20
CA ASN A 153 -1.82 9.97 -9.57
C ASN A 153 -3.03 9.87 -8.63
N ILE A 154 -4.22 9.84 -9.21
CA ILE A 154 -5.46 9.74 -8.43
C ILE A 154 -5.53 8.46 -7.58
N ARG A 155 -4.94 7.34 -8.05
CA ARG A 155 -4.90 6.11 -7.28
C ARG A 155 -4.01 6.22 -6.04
N MET A 156 -2.94 7.03 -6.09
CA MET A 156 -2.15 7.35 -4.92
C MET A 156 -2.99 8.08 -3.86
N LEU A 157 -3.78 9.06 -4.28
CA LEU A 157 -4.70 9.78 -3.40
C LEU A 157 -5.79 8.87 -2.82
N MET A 158 -6.33 7.96 -3.66
CA MET A 158 -7.29 6.95 -3.21
C MET A 158 -6.66 5.95 -2.22
N ALA A 159 -5.43 5.50 -2.45
CA ALA A 159 -4.69 4.66 -1.50
C ALA A 159 -4.53 5.36 -0.14
N LEU A 160 -4.11 6.63 -0.15
CA LEU A 160 -4.04 7.45 1.06
C LEU A 160 -5.40 7.53 1.77
N SER A 161 -6.49 7.78 1.05
CA SER A 161 -7.82 7.86 1.66
C SER A 161 -8.24 6.57 2.38
N ALA A 162 -7.68 5.42 1.98
CA ALA A 162 -7.82 4.13 2.65
C ALA A 162 -6.78 3.87 3.75
N GLY A 163 -5.92 4.86 4.05
CA GLY A 163 -4.87 4.76 5.06
C GLY A 163 -3.57 4.10 4.58
N ILE A 164 -3.44 3.77 3.29
CA ILE A 164 -2.26 3.09 2.75
C ILE A 164 -1.19 4.13 2.45
N THR A 165 -0.13 4.16 3.25
CA THR A 165 1.00 5.10 3.11
C THR A 165 2.17 4.49 2.37
N THR A 166 2.32 3.16 2.40
CA THR A 166 3.43 2.43 1.78
C THR A 166 2.90 1.25 1.00
N ALA A 167 3.45 1.01 -0.18
CA ALA A 167 3.08 -0.14 -0.98
C ALA A 167 4.28 -0.74 -1.72
N PHE A 168 4.22 -2.05 -1.92
CA PHE A 168 5.09 -2.74 -2.86
C PHE A 168 4.37 -2.82 -4.22
N GLU A 169 5.00 -2.29 -5.26
CA GLU A 169 4.46 -2.32 -6.61
C GLU A 169 5.37 -3.09 -7.57
N GLY A 170 4.76 -3.89 -8.42
CA GLY A 170 5.46 -4.70 -9.42
C GLY A 170 5.74 -6.12 -8.95
N GLY A 171 6.63 -6.78 -9.69
CA GLY A 171 6.97 -8.18 -9.46
C GLY A 171 5.98 -9.16 -10.09
N SER A 172 6.49 -10.03 -10.94
CA SER A 172 5.75 -11.20 -11.45
C SER A 172 6.59 -12.44 -11.27
N PRO A 173 5.97 -13.57 -10.87
CA PRO A 173 6.71 -14.81 -10.64
C PRO A 173 7.37 -15.34 -11.90
N SER A 174 8.59 -15.87 -11.78
CA SER A 174 9.34 -16.54 -12.83
C SER A 174 10.03 -17.79 -12.27
N PRO A 175 10.16 -18.88 -13.07
CA PRO A 175 10.95 -20.05 -12.66
C PRO A 175 12.43 -19.74 -12.43
N THR A 176 12.97 -18.75 -13.15
CA THR A 176 14.36 -18.32 -12.97
C THR A 176 14.52 -17.31 -11.83
N GLY A 177 13.42 -16.93 -11.18
CA GLY A 177 13.36 -15.83 -10.25
C GLY A 177 13.30 -14.48 -10.99
N ASN A 178 12.47 -13.59 -10.49
CA ASN A 178 12.39 -12.22 -10.96
C ASN A 178 12.69 -11.28 -9.79
N LEU A 179 13.89 -10.70 -9.80
CA LEU A 179 14.27 -9.67 -8.83
C LEU A 179 13.71 -8.34 -9.32
N ALA A 180 12.54 -8.01 -8.84
CA ALA A 180 11.79 -6.88 -9.31
C ALA A 180 10.99 -6.23 -8.19
N GLY A 181 10.25 -5.18 -8.57
CA GLY A 181 9.34 -4.46 -7.71
C GLY A 181 10.02 -3.35 -6.92
N PHE A 182 9.18 -2.45 -6.54
CA PHE A 182 9.51 -1.19 -5.93
C PHE A 182 8.70 -1.03 -4.64
N ILE A 183 9.35 -0.64 -3.56
CA ILE A 183 8.67 -0.21 -2.35
C ILE A 183 8.68 1.30 -2.34
N GLY A 184 7.50 1.89 -2.34
CA GLY A 184 7.32 3.33 -2.33
C GLY A 184 6.36 3.80 -1.26
N LYS A 185 6.44 5.09 -0.95
CA LYS A 185 5.50 5.80 -0.09
C LYS A 185 4.57 6.68 -0.93
N HIS A 186 3.33 6.73 -0.54
CA HIS A 186 2.34 7.59 -1.20
C HIS A 186 2.52 9.05 -0.75
N THR A 187 3.47 9.76 -1.37
CA THR A 187 3.83 11.15 -1.07
C THR A 187 3.09 12.13 -2.00
N TYR A 188 1.75 12.03 -2.05
CA TYR A 188 0.94 12.81 -2.98
C TYR A 188 1.37 14.29 -3.04
N GLY A 189 1.63 14.77 -4.27
CA GLY A 189 2.08 16.14 -4.54
C GLY A 189 3.61 16.31 -4.61
N THR A 190 4.43 15.31 -4.28
CA THR A 190 5.89 15.40 -4.33
C THR A 190 6.53 14.02 -4.58
N LEU A 191 7.70 14.02 -5.21
CA LEU A 191 8.55 12.82 -5.33
C LEU A 191 9.51 12.66 -4.15
N ASP A 192 9.61 13.68 -3.28
CA ASP A 192 10.55 13.66 -2.15
C ASP A 192 10.23 12.54 -1.17
N GLY A 193 11.16 11.62 -1.01
CA GLY A 193 11.04 10.49 -0.09
C GLY A 193 10.02 9.44 -0.54
N LEU A 194 9.58 9.46 -1.82
CA LEU A 194 8.70 8.46 -2.38
C LEU A 194 9.37 7.09 -2.45
N ALA A 195 10.61 7.02 -2.95
CA ALA A 195 11.34 5.77 -3.11
C ALA A 195 11.87 5.26 -1.75
N VAL A 196 11.52 4.03 -1.39
CA VAL A 196 12.04 3.32 -0.21
C VAL A 196 13.08 2.30 -0.63
N LYS A 197 12.74 1.44 -1.60
CA LYS A 197 13.63 0.36 -2.05
C LYS A 197 13.25 -0.07 -3.47
N ASP A 198 14.23 -0.16 -4.33
CA ASP A 198 14.11 -0.70 -5.67
C ASP A 198 14.62 -2.13 -5.73
N LYS A 199 14.19 -2.91 -6.75
CA LYS A 199 14.47 -4.35 -6.88
C LYS A 199 14.29 -5.05 -5.52
N ALA A 200 13.11 -4.82 -4.92
CA ALA A 200 12.90 -5.02 -3.49
C ALA A 200 12.60 -6.47 -3.10
N ALA A 201 12.20 -7.33 -4.05
CA ALA A 201 11.81 -8.71 -3.76
C ALA A 201 12.13 -9.66 -4.91
N LEU A 202 12.38 -10.92 -4.57
CA LEU A 202 12.54 -12.02 -5.51
C LEU A 202 11.20 -12.78 -5.63
N TRP A 203 10.60 -12.78 -6.82
CA TRP A 203 9.37 -13.49 -7.12
C TRP A 203 9.69 -14.77 -7.88
N VAL A 204 9.29 -15.93 -7.34
CA VAL A 204 9.67 -17.24 -7.84
C VAL A 204 8.42 -18.08 -8.11
N THR A 205 8.35 -18.68 -9.29
CA THR A 205 7.42 -19.76 -9.60
C THR A 205 8.04 -21.09 -9.20
N TYR A 206 7.41 -21.77 -8.25
CA TYR A 206 7.80 -23.09 -7.78
C TYR A 206 6.58 -24.00 -7.79
N GLY A 207 6.32 -24.64 -8.91
CA GLY A 207 5.12 -25.42 -9.11
C GLY A 207 4.34 -25.02 -10.36
N SER A 208 3.12 -25.52 -10.49
CA SER A 208 2.27 -25.21 -11.63
C SER A 208 1.88 -23.72 -11.63
N THR A 209 2.07 -23.09 -12.76
CA THR A 209 1.48 -21.78 -13.00
C THR A 209 0.06 -22.00 -13.51
N GLU A 210 -0.94 -21.56 -12.73
CA GLU A 210 -2.23 -21.32 -13.39
C GLU A 210 -2.02 -20.29 -14.50
N PRO A 211 -2.51 -20.56 -15.71
CA PRO A 211 -2.40 -19.59 -16.79
C PRO A 211 -3.05 -18.28 -16.37
N LEU A 212 -2.38 -17.16 -16.70
CA LEU A 212 -2.92 -15.84 -16.45
C LEU A 212 -4.30 -15.74 -17.11
N ARG A 213 -5.32 -15.51 -16.29
CA ARG A 213 -6.67 -15.21 -16.76
C ARG A 213 -6.87 -13.69 -16.71
N GLY A 214 -7.61 -13.18 -17.68
CA GLY A 214 -7.97 -11.76 -17.66
C GLY A 214 -8.77 -11.37 -16.41
N PRO A 215 -8.87 -10.08 -16.06
CA PRO A 215 -9.53 -9.60 -14.86
C PRO A 215 -11.02 -9.96 -14.76
N PHE A 216 -11.62 -10.41 -15.86
CA PHE A 216 -13.04 -10.82 -15.93
C PHE A 216 -13.23 -12.34 -16.08
N GLY A 217 -12.17 -13.13 -15.89
CA GLY A 217 -12.18 -14.52 -16.28
C GLY A 217 -12.04 -14.67 -17.82
N GLY A 218 -12.06 -15.86 -18.33
CA GLY A 218 -11.93 -16.15 -19.76
C GLY A 218 -10.83 -17.16 -20.03
N ASP A 219 -10.57 -17.40 -21.30
CA ASP A 219 -9.51 -18.31 -21.72
C ASP A 219 -8.13 -17.84 -21.25
N PRO A 220 -7.21 -18.78 -20.97
CA PRO A 220 -5.85 -18.44 -20.57
C PRO A 220 -5.18 -17.51 -21.57
N ILE A 221 -4.57 -16.43 -21.07
CA ILE A 221 -3.82 -15.48 -21.90
C ILE A 221 -2.35 -15.92 -21.91
N GLY A 222 -1.87 -16.37 -23.05
CA GLY A 222 -0.47 -16.71 -23.28
C GLY A 222 -0.19 -18.21 -23.38
N PRO A 223 1.05 -18.59 -23.73
CA PRO A 223 1.46 -19.97 -23.80
C PRO A 223 1.40 -20.64 -22.42
N ALA A 224 1.14 -21.95 -22.40
CA ALA A 224 1.24 -22.74 -21.17
C ALA A 224 2.61 -22.51 -20.52
N GLY A 225 2.59 -22.21 -19.22
CA GLY A 225 3.83 -22.05 -18.45
C GLY A 225 4.64 -23.35 -18.45
N PRO A 226 5.89 -23.29 -17.93
CA PRO A 226 6.72 -24.48 -17.78
C PRO A 226 5.99 -25.53 -16.94
N SER A 227 6.27 -26.82 -17.22
CA SER A 227 5.72 -27.87 -16.39
C SER A 227 6.15 -27.68 -14.93
N ASP A 228 5.30 -28.09 -13.98
CA ASP A 228 5.56 -28.04 -12.56
C ASP A 228 6.95 -28.60 -12.19
N GLN A 229 7.29 -29.77 -12.73
CA GLN A 229 8.57 -30.41 -12.47
C GLN A 229 9.76 -29.63 -13.03
N SER A 230 9.62 -29.01 -14.19
CA SER A 230 10.67 -28.17 -14.81
C SER A 230 10.94 -26.91 -14.00
N ALA A 231 9.88 -26.23 -13.53
CA ALA A 231 10.02 -25.05 -12.68
C ALA A 231 10.72 -25.39 -11.36
N LYS A 232 10.32 -26.49 -10.69
CA LYS A 232 10.94 -26.96 -9.44
C LYS A 232 12.42 -27.27 -9.62
N GLN A 233 12.79 -27.96 -10.74
CA GLN A 233 14.17 -28.27 -11.03
C GLN A 233 15.01 -27.01 -11.26
N THR A 234 14.51 -26.07 -12.05
CA THR A 234 15.18 -24.79 -12.32
C THR A 234 15.49 -24.04 -11.03
N VAL A 235 14.52 -23.89 -10.14
CA VAL A 235 14.69 -23.22 -8.84
C VAL A 235 15.75 -23.92 -7.99
N ARG A 236 15.72 -25.27 -7.92
CA ARG A 236 16.71 -26.03 -7.15
C ARG A 236 18.13 -25.85 -7.70
N ASP A 237 18.31 -25.83 -9.02
CA ASP A 237 19.62 -25.66 -9.62
C ASP A 237 20.16 -24.25 -9.42
N LEU A 238 19.31 -23.23 -9.45
CA LEU A 238 19.67 -21.86 -9.11
C LEU A 238 20.06 -21.74 -7.64
N LEU A 239 19.31 -22.35 -6.71
CA LEU A 239 19.66 -22.37 -5.29
C LEU A 239 20.99 -23.06 -5.02
N LYS A 240 21.27 -24.21 -5.66
CA LYS A 240 22.59 -24.88 -5.54
C LYS A 240 23.72 -23.96 -6.00
N ARG A 241 23.58 -23.34 -7.16
CA ARG A 241 24.57 -22.37 -7.68
C ARG A 241 24.72 -21.16 -6.77
N ALA A 242 23.64 -20.66 -6.20
CA ALA A 242 23.68 -19.56 -5.24
C ALA A 242 24.42 -19.94 -3.94
N VAL A 243 24.23 -21.17 -3.43
CA VAL A 243 24.98 -21.68 -2.28
C VAL A 243 26.48 -21.73 -2.57
N GLU A 244 26.88 -22.25 -3.74
CA GLU A 244 28.29 -22.29 -4.13
C GLU A 244 28.89 -20.89 -4.32
N PHE A 245 28.14 -19.98 -4.94
CA PHE A 245 28.54 -18.57 -5.06
C PHE A 245 28.75 -17.91 -3.69
N ARG A 246 27.84 -18.14 -2.72
CA ARG A 246 28.00 -17.62 -1.36
C ARG A 246 29.25 -18.16 -0.68
N LYS A 247 29.53 -19.44 -0.81
CA LYS A 247 30.77 -20.05 -0.28
C LYS A 247 32.05 -19.43 -0.91
N ALA A 248 32.05 -19.26 -2.24
CA ALA A 248 33.17 -18.63 -2.95
C ALA A 248 33.35 -17.16 -2.52
N ARG A 249 32.22 -16.40 -2.39
CA ARG A 249 32.23 -15.01 -1.92
C ARG A 249 32.77 -14.91 -0.48
N ALA A 250 32.32 -15.79 0.41
CA ALA A 250 32.81 -15.82 1.78
C ALA A 250 34.32 -16.11 1.86
N LYS A 251 34.84 -17.06 1.05
CA LYS A 251 36.27 -17.38 0.97
C LYS A 251 37.06 -16.18 0.44
N PHE A 252 36.61 -15.53 -0.62
CA PHE A 252 37.26 -14.34 -1.16
C PHE A 252 37.24 -13.18 -0.15
N ASN A 253 36.17 -12.93 0.56
CA ASN A 253 36.11 -11.88 1.57
C ASN A 253 37.03 -12.12 2.75
N ALA A 254 37.31 -13.40 3.08
CA ALA A 254 38.27 -13.77 4.13
C ALA A 254 39.74 -13.57 3.69
N ASP A 255 40.03 -13.75 2.41
CA ASP A 255 41.39 -13.53 1.84
C ASP A 255 41.27 -12.99 0.40
N PRO A 256 41.12 -11.68 0.23
CA PRO A 256 41.01 -11.05 -1.10
C PRO A 256 42.29 -11.18 -1.95
N ALA A 257 43.45 -11.43 -1.30
CA ALA A 257 44.73 -11.59 -2.01
C ALA A 257 44.90 -12.98 -2.64
N ALA A 258 44.14 -13.99 -2.20
CA ALA A 258 44.25 -15.36 -2.65
C ALA A 258 43.63 -15.65 -4.03
N GLY A 259 42.92 -14.67 -4.67
CA GLY A 259 42.30 -14.94 -5.95
C GLY A 259 41.47 -13.80 -6.53
N LYS A 260 40.70 -14.12 -7.55
CA LYS A 260 39.75 -13.19 -8.22
C LYS A 260 38.43 -13.23 -7.52
N ALA A 261 37.75 -12.06 -7.42
CA ALA A 261 36.37 -11.98 -6.91
C ALA A 261 35.44 -12.90 -7.72
N PRO A 262 34.61 -13.71 -7.04
CA PRO A 262 33.69 -14.59 -7.73
C PRO A 262 32.60 -13.76 -8.42
N THR A 263 32.20 -14.17 -9.63
CA THR A 263 31.14 -13.57 -10.41
C THR A 263 29.95 -14.53 -10.53
N ALA A 264 28.76 -14.00 -10.58
CA ALA A 264 27.53 -14.76 -10.80
C ALA A 264 26.62 -14.00 -11.79
N ASP A 265 25.76 -14.73 -12.47
CA ASP A 265 24.66 -14.10 -13.18
C ASP A 265 23.65 -13.46 -12.21
N GLU A 266 22.82 -12.55 -12.72
CA GLU A 266 21.88 -11.77 -11.90
C GLU A 266 20.93 -12.67 -11.09
N ASN A 267 20.45 -13.77 -11.68
CA ASN A 267 19.54 -14.68 -10.99
C ASN A 267 20.24 -15.41 -9.83
N VAL A 268 21.43 -15.92 -10.04
CA VAL A 268 22.23 -16.57 -8.98
C VAL A 268 22.57 -15.57 -7.86
N ALA A 269 22.93 -14.34 -8.23
CA ALA A 269 23.19 -13.29 -7.25
C ALA A 269 21.92 -12.92 -6.44
N ALA A 270 20.75 -12.85 -7.08
CA ALA A 270 19.47 -12.61 -6.41
C ALA A 270 19.13 -13.73 -5.42
N PHE A 271 19.25 -15.00 -5.84
CA PHE A 271 19.04 -16.13 -4.93
C PHE A 271 20.05 -16.17 -3.77
N ALA A 272 21.30 -15.75 -3.99
CA ALA A 272 22.28 -15.65 -2.92
C ALA A 272 21.89 -14.58 -1.88
N ARG A 273 21.43 -13.41 -2.33
CA ARG A 273 20.89 -12.36 -1.43
C ARG A 273 19.65 -12.83 -0.67
N ALA A 274 18.82 -13.63 -1.32
CA ALA A 274 17.65 -14.24 -0.69
C ALA A 274 18.04 -15.22 0.42
N LEU A 275 19.04 -16.08 0.17
CA LEU A 275 19.59 -17.01 1.16
C LEU A 275 20.28 -16.29 2.32
N ASP A 276 20.87 -15.10 2.09
CA ASP A 276 21.43 -14.24 3.13
C ASP A 276 20.34 -13.49 3.91
N GLY A 277 19.09 -13.58 3.46
CA GLY A 277 17.96 -12.90 4.06
C GLY A 277 17.94 -11.38 3.79
N GLU A 278 18.69 -10.88 2.80
CA GLU A 278 18.72 -9.46 2.45
C GLU A 278 17.43 -9.01 1.74
N ILE A 279 16.83 -9.90 0.93
CA ILE A 279 15.62 -9.64 0.18
C ILE A 279 14.54 -10.70 0.47
N PRO A 280 13.25 -10.33 0.50
CA PRO A 280 12.17 -11.29 0.65
C PRO A 280 12.01 -12.13 -0.63
N VAL A 281 11.62 -13.40 -0.46
CA VAL A 281 11.32 -14.34 -1.55
C VAL A 281 9.86 -14.70 -1.51
N PHE A 282 9.11 -14.35 -2.53
CA PHE A 282 7.70 -14.68 -2.66
C PHE A 282 7.52 -15.91 -3.55
N ILE A 283 6.85 -16.92 -2.99
CA ILE A 283 6.52 -18.16 -3.70
C ILE A 283 5.05 -18.49 -3.45
N ARG A 284 4.32 -18.78 -4.53
CA ARG A 284 2.94 -19.24 -4.44
C ARG A 284 2.90 -20.72 -4.06
N ALA A 285 2.11 -21.06 -3.03
CA ALA A 285 1.75 -22.42 -2.68
C ALA A 285 0.39 -22.41 -1.98
N SER A 286 -0.62 -23.02 -2.57
CA SER A 286 -2.01 -22.90 -2.15
C SER A 286 -2.51 -24.10 -1.36
N ASN A 287 -2.26 -25.29 -1.84
CA ASN A 287 -2.75 -26.54 -1.27
C ASN A 287 -1.69 -27.30 -0.45
N ARG A 288 -2.11 -28.32 0.28
CA ARG A 288 -1.23 -29.10 1.17
C ARG A 288 -0.03 -29.72 0.46
N SER A 289 -0.20 -30.22 -0.76
CA SER A 289 0.90 -30.85 -1.51
C SER A 289 1.96 -29.81 -1.90
N GLU A 290 1.53 -28.66 -2.41
CA GLU A 290 2.44 -27.54 -2.75
C GLU A 290 3.16 -27.01 -1.50
N LEU A 291 2.44 -26.86 -0.38
CA LEU A 291 3.01 -26.41 0.89
C LEU A 291 4.03 -27.41 1.46
N ALA A 292 3.75 -28.72 1.38
CA ALA A 292 4.69 -29.76 1.80
C ALA A 292 5.95 -29.79 0.91
N ASP A 293 5.81 -29.61 -0.40
CA ASP A 293 6.96 -29.50 -1.32
C ASP A 293 7.80 -28.26 -1.03
N LEU A 294 7.15 -27.15 -0.77
CA LEU A 294 7.83 -25.91 -0.42
C LEU A 294 8.51 -25.99 0.95
N ALA A 295 7.94 -26.71 1.90
CA ALA A 295 8.55 -26.99 3.20
C ALA A 295 9.87 -27.75 3.05
N ARG A 296 9.89 -28.78 2.19
CA ARG A 296 11.13 -29.52 1.87
C ARG A 296 12.19 -28.63 1.21
N LEU A 297 11.78 -27.74 0.30
CA LEU A 297 12.71 -26.78 -0.32
C LEU A 297 13.31 -25.79 0.71
N SER A 298 12.45 -25.22 1.55
CA SER A 298 12.86 -24.29 2.60
C SER A 298 13.83 -24.96 3.60
N GLU A 299 13.55 -26.21 4.01
CA GLU A 299 14.40 -27.00 4.88
C GLU A 299 15.77 -27.29 4.23
N GLU A 300 15.77 -27.78 2.98
CA GLU A 300 16.98 -28.18 2.23
C GLU A 300 18.00 -27.02 2.10
N PHE A 301 17.49 -25.81 1.81
CA PHE A 301 18.35 -24.65 1.55
C PHE A 301 18.38 -23.64 2.70
N ASN A 302 17.65 -23.87 3.80
CA ASN A 302 17.41 -22.90 4.86
C ASN A 302 16.86 -21.57 4.31
N LEU A 303 16.03 -21.63 3.27
CA LEU A 303 15.51 -20.48 2.55
C LEU A 303 14.30 -19.90 3.29
N PRO A 304 14.34 -18.62 3.73
CA PRO A 304 13.15 -17.96 4.25
C PRO A 304 12.21 -17.60 3.09
N VAL A 305 10.97 -18.08 3.17
CA VAL A 305 9.97 -17.92 2.10
C VAL A 305 8.75 -17.17 2.60
N ILE A 306 8.28 -16.21 1.81
CA ILE A 306 6.96 -15.61 1.95
C ILE A 306 6.01 -16.39 1.04
N VAL A 307 5.09 -17.13 1.65
CA VAL A 307 4.12 -17.93 0.90
C VAL A 307 2.94 -17.05 0.53
N THR A 308 2.63 -17.00 -0.76
CA THR A 308 1.43 -16.31 -1.26
C THR A 308 0.31 -17.31 -1.53
N ASP A 309 -0.93 -16.87 -1.38
CA ASP A 309 -2.13 -17.68 -1.65
C ASP A 309 -2.23 -18.99 -0.83
N ALA A 310 -1.63 -19.03 0.36
CA ALA A 310 -1.55 -20.21 1.22
C ALA A 310 -2.93 -20.62 1.80
N THR A 311 -3.83 -21.05 0.94
CA THR A 311 -5.25 -21.32 1.27
C THR A 311 -5.42 -22.44 2.31
N GLU A 312 -4.57 -23.49 2.24
CA GLU A 312 -4.61 -24.64 3.13
C GLU A 312 -3.48 -24.66 4.19
N ALA A 313 -2.87 -23.51 4.50
CA ALA A 313 -1.81 -23.45 5.50
C ALA A 313 -2.28 -23.93 6.87
N TRP A 314 -3.53 -23.64 7.25
CA TRP A 314 -4.16 -24.09 8.48
C TRP A 314 -4.13 -25.64 8.67
N ALA A 315 -4.14 -26.39 7.57
CA ALA A 315 -4.10 -27.85 7.58
C ALA A 315 -2.68 -28.42 7.36
N SER A 316 -1.69 -27.56 7.09
CA SER A 316 -0.32 -27.94 6.72
C SER A 316 0.72 -27.56 7.77
N LEU A 317 0.29 -27.14 8.97
CA LEU A 317 1.18 -26.66 10.03
C LEU A 317 2.32 -27.63 10.39
N PRO A 318 2.11 -28.99 10.46
CA PRO A 318 3.20 -29.92 10.73
C PRO A 318 4.30 -29.93 9.66
N ASP A 319 3.92 -29.79 8.38
CA ASP A 319 4.89 -29.72 7.27
C ASP A 319 5.63 -28.38 7.30
N LEU A 320 4.89 -27.28 7.53
CA LEU A 320 5.43 -25.93 7.58
C LEU A 320 6.44 -25.75 8.73
N ALA A 321 6.32 -26.50 9.82
CA ALA A 321 7.27 -26.46 10.94
C ALA A 321 8.70 -26.86 10.56
N ARG A 322 8.91 -27.48 9.39
CA ARG A 322 10.23 -27.87 8.88
C ARG A 322 11.01 -26.73 8.23
N GLY A 323 10.33 -25.65 7.82
CA GLY A 323 10.93 -24.55 7.07
C GLY A 323 10.76 -23.20 7.77
N ARG A 324 11.15 -22.14 7.07
CA ARG A 324 11.12 -20.75 7.53
C ARG A 324 10.12 -19.96 6.71
N PHE A 325 8.94 -19.69 7.28
CA PHE A 325 7.82 -19.11 6.55
C PHE A 325 7.27 -17.85 7.18
N MET A 326 6.86 -16.94 6.31
CA MET A 326 5.88 -15.89 6.54
C MET A 326 4.81 -15.97 5.46
N PHE A 327 3.67 -15.34 5.67
CA PHE A 327 2.51 -15.55 4.80
C PHE A 327 1.91 -14.24 4.33
N MET A 328 1.59 -14.18 3.03
CA MET A 328 0.70 -13.17 2.45
C MET A 328 -0.63 -13.86 2.14
N LEU A 329 -1.68 -13.49 2.87
CA LEU A 329 -2.98 -14.15 2.84
C LEU A 329 -4.03 -13.28 2.13
N ASN A 330 -4.96 -13.95 1.47
CA ASN A 330 -6.21 -13.35 1.00
C ASN A 330 -7.37 -13.95 1.83
N PRO A 331 -7.81 -13.33 2.93
CA PRO A 331 -8.78 -13.93 3.84
C PRO A 331 -10.12 -14.27 3.21
N ARG A 332 -10.49 -13.59 2.12
CA ARG A 332 -11.74 -13.81 1.38
C ARG A 332 -11.58 -14.66 0.12
N GLN A 333 -10.37 -15.09 -0.21
CA GLN A 333 -10.14 -15.89 -1.42
C GLN A 333 -10.67 -17.31 -1.22
N ARG A 334 -11.51 -17.74 -2.14
CA ARG A 334 -11.81 -19.16 -2.33
C ARG A 334 -10.88 -19.71 -3.41
N PRO A 335 -10.51 -21.00 -3.34
CA PRO A 335 -9.83 -21.65 -4.45
C PRO A 335 -10.64 -21.46 -5.72
N SER A 336 -9.97 -21.02 -6.80
CA SER A 336 -10.60 -20.74 -8.09
C SER A 336 -10.69 -21.97 -8.98
N ASP A 337 -10.40 -23.13 -8.47
CA ASP A 337 -10.24 -24.38 -9.19
C ASP A 337 -11.51 -24.89 -9.86
N GLY A 338 -12.48 -24.04 -10.20
CA GLY A 338 -13.63 -24.42 -11.03
C GLY A 338 -14.29 -25.77 -10.66
N ALA A 339 -13.64 -26.51 -9.82
CA ALA A 339 -14.14 -27.68 -9.16
C ALA A 339 -14.96 -27.21 -7.96
N GLU A 340 -16.26 -27.02 -8.17
CA GLU A 340 -17.18 -27.24 -7.08
C GLU A 340 -16.63 -28.45 -6.31
N PRO A 341 -16.47 -28.35 -4.95
CA PRO A 341 -16.10 -29.52 -4.20
C PRO A 341 -17.18 -30.58 -4.43
N ARG A 342 -16.96 -31.41 -5.43
CA ARG A 342 -17.90 -32.46 -5.84
C ARG A 342 -18.11 -33.49 -4.75
N ASN A 343 -17.34 -33.36 -3.65
CA ASN A 343 -17.40 -34.26 -2.53
C ASN A 343 -17.23 -33.52 -1.19
N ARG A 344 -18.21 -32.66 -0.85
CA ARG A 344 -18.32 -32.11 0.51
C ARG A 344 -18.59 -33.15 1.58
N LEU A 345 -18.73 -34.40 1.19
CA LEU A 345 -18.99 -35.54 2.07
C LEU A 345 -17.73 -36.32 2.46
N MET A 346 -16.56 -35.96 1.94
CA MET A 346 -15.29 -36.51 2.37
C MET A 346 -14.85 -35.80 3.65
N ASP A 347 -14.65 -36.54 4.71
CA ASP A 347 -14.30 -36.07 6.05
C ASP A 347 -12.90 -35.41 6.17
N GLU A 348 -12.14 -35.33 5.11
CA GLU A 348 -10.85 -34.64 5.14
C GLU A 348 -11.04 -33.12 4.97
N PRO A 349 -10.62 -32.34 5.97
CA PRO A 349 -10.71 -30.90 5.91
C PRO A 349 -9.68 -30.36 4.91
N THR A 350 -10.13 -30.01 3.71
CA THR A 350 -9.33 -29.38 2.65
C THR A 350 -9.96 -28.06 2.22
N GLY A 351 -9.19 -27.25 1.49
CA GLY A 351 -9.63 -26.01 0.91
C GLY A 351 -9.64 -24.83 1.87
N TRP A 352 -10.19 -23.74 1.38
CA TRP A 352 -10.24 -22.47 2.11
C TRP A 352 -11.08 -22.56 3.39
N ARG A 353 -10.54 -22.02 4.49
CA ARG A 353 -11.26 -21.84 5.74
C ARG A 353 -10.98 -20.46 6.34
N PRO A 354 -11.99 -19.82 6.97
CA PRO A 354 -11.81 -18.54 7.64
C PRO A 354 -10.74 -18.56 8.74
N ILE A 355 -10.54 -19.72 9.39
CA ILE A 355 -9.60 -19.89 10.51
C ILE A 355 -8.12 -19.85 10.09
N ASN A 356 -7.80 -19.72 8.80
CA ASN A 356 -6.44 -19.87 8.31
C ASN A 356 -5.46 -18.89 8.98
N ALA A 357 -5.83 -17.60 9.07
CA ALA A 357 -5.01 -16.61 9.75
C ALA A 357 -4.82 -16.91 11.25
N ALA A 358 -5.91 -17.28 11.94
CA ALA A 358 -5.87 -17.64 13.35
C ALA A 358 -5.01 -18.89 13.64
N ALA A 359 -5.04 -19.88 12.74
CA ALA A 359 -4.21 -21.08 12.87
C ALA A 359 -2.72 -20.76 12.72
N LEU A 360 -2.36 -19.88 11.78
CA LEU A 360 -0.99 -19.41 11.59
C LEU A 360 -0.51 -18.57 12.77
N GLU A 361 -1.33 -17.64 13.27
CA GLU A 361 -1.04 -16.87 14.47
C GLU A 361 -0.75 -17.78 15.66
N LYS A 362 -1.65 -18.71 15.94
CA LYS A 362 -1.50 -19.69 17.04
C LYS A 362 -0.23 -20.53 16.91
N ALA A 363 0.20 -20.82 15.70
CA ALA A 363 1.44 -21.53 15.41
C ALA A 363 2.69 -20.63 15.44
N GLY A 364 2.54 -19.32 15.71
CA GLY A 364 3.64 -18.37 15.83
C GLY A 364 4.17 -17.84 14.49
N TYR A 365 3.45 -18.01 13.39
CA TYR A 365 3.84 -17.48 12.10
C TYR A 365 3.45 -16.02 11.92
N THR A 366 4.34 -15.25 11.31
CA THR A 366 4.03 -13.89 10.84
C THR A 366 3.19 -14.00 9.56
N PHE A 367 2.06 -13.32 9.56
CA PHE A 367 1.24 -13.18 8.35
C PHE A 367 0.87 -11.71 8.11
N ALA A 368 0.64 -11.37 6.86
CA ALA A 368 0.00 -10.14 6.47
C ALA A 368 -1.13 -10.44 5.48
N VAL A 369 -2.12 -9.55 5.40
CA VAL A 369 -3.28 -9.74 4.55
C VAL A 369 -3.22 -8.81 3.34
N GLN A 370 -3.82 -9.25 2.26
CA GLN A 370 -3.87 -8.53 1.00
C GLN A 370 -5.24 -8.76 0.33
N PRO A 371 -5.86 -7.74 -0.27
CA PRO A 371 -7.02 -7.93 -1.12
C PRO A 371 -6.70 -8.78 -2.35
N LEU A 372 -7.73 -9.41 -2.92
CA LEU A 372 -7.57 -10.23 -4.12
C LEU A 372 -7.07 -9.41 -5.32
N SER A 373 -7.59 -8.20 -5.50
CA SER A 373 -7.11 -7.27 -6.51
C SER A 373 -6.09 -6.29 -5.92
N PRO A 374 -4.87 -6.21 -6.48
CA PRO A 374 -3.85 -5.26 -6.05
C PRO A 374 -4.04 -3.86 -6.64
N SER A 375 -4.97 -3.66 -7.56
CA SER A 375 -5.25 -2.37 -8.18
C SER A 375 -6.30 -1.59 -7.40
N ILE A 376 -6.41 -0.30 -7.68
CA ILE A 376 -7.53 0.55 -7.26
C ILE A 376 -8.39 0.82 -8.48
N SER A 377 -9.65 0.43 -8.42
CA SER A 377 -10.61 0.69 -9.49
C SER A 377 -11.11 2.13 -9.43
N THR A 378 -11.01 2.84 -10.54
CA THR A 378 -11.57 4.18 -10.70
C THR A 378 -12.99 4.14 -11.29
N ASP A 379 -13.36 3.01 -11.92
CA ASP A 379 -14.59 2.87 -12.71
C ASP A 379 -15.47 1.70 -12.25
N GLY A 380 -15.06 1.02 -11.18
CA GLY A 380 -15.65 -0.25 -10.79
C GLY A 380 -16.33 -0.26 -9.43
N LEU A 381 -16.74 -1.44 -9.03
CA LEU A 381 -17.34 -1.69 -7.72
C LEU A 381 -16.24 -1.72 -6.65
N PRO A 382 -16.17 -0.74 -5.75
CA PRO A 382 -15.22 -0.77 -4.63
C PRO A 382 -15.54 -1.95 -3.70
N GLY A 383 -14.51 -2.43 -2.98
CA GLY A 383 -14.69 -3.41 -1.91
C GLY A 383 -14.04 -4.76 -2.16
N ARG A 384 -13.35 -4.96 -3.29
CA ARG A 384 -12.44 -6.11 -3.54
C ARG A 384 -11.07 -5.68 -4.03
N ASP A 385 -10.87 -4.41 -4.21
CA ASP A 385 -9.65 -3.76 -4.64
C ASP A 385 -8.75 -3.38 -3.45
N LEU A 386 -7.65 -2.70 -3.73
CA LEU A 386 -6.66 -2.35 -2.72
C LEU A 386 -7.23 -1.46 -1.60
N MET A 387 -8.25 -0.65 -1.87
CA MET A 387 -8.92 0.17 -0.86
C MET A 387 -9.59 -0.65 0.25
N ALA A 388 -9.84 -1.94 0.00
CA ALA A 388 -10.40 -2.86 1.01
C ALA A 388 -9.34 -3.47 1.95
N LEU A 389 -8.09 -3.02 1.93
CA LEU A 389 -7.02 -3.59 2.75
C LEU A 389 -7.38 -3.65 4.26
N PRO A 390 -7.93 -2.61 4.90
CA PRO A 390 -8.35 -2.70 6.30
C PRO A 390 -9.46 -3.74 6.52
N MET A 391 -10.34 -3.92 5.55
CA MET A 391 -11.42 -4.91 5.60
C MET A 391 -10.87 -6.34 5.56
N GLU A 392 -9.78 -6.61 4.84
CA GLU A 392 -9.14 -7.93 4.85
C GLU A 392 -8.61 -8.29 6.24
N ALA A 393 -8.06 -7.32 6.98
CA ALA A 393 -7.67 -7.53 8.38
C ALA A 393 -8.89 -7.89 9.26
N CYS A 394 -10.02 -7.19 9.08
CA CYS A 394 -11.26 -7.52 9.77
C CYS A 394 -11.76 -8.94 9.45
N PHE A 395 -11.59 -9.42 8.21
CA PHE A 395 -11.94 -10.79 7.86
C PHE A 395 -11.02 -11.83 8.50
N ALA A 396 -9.73 -11.53 8.65
CA ALA A 396 -8.81 -12.39 9.41
C ALA A 396 -9.23 -12.48 10.88
N ILE A 397 -9.59 -11.36 11.52
CA ILE A 397 -10.11 -11.31 12.89
C ILE A 397 -11.42 -12.08 13.00
N ARG A 398 -12.35 -11.89 12.07
CA ARG A 398 -13.60 -12.65 12.03
C ARG A 398 -13.37 -14.16 11.89
N GLY A 399 -12.25 -14.55 11.29
CA GLY A 399 -11.79 -15.94 11.22
C GLY A 399 -11.15 -16.46 12.51
N GLY A 400 -11.03 -15.63 13.54
CA GLY A 400 -10.50 -15.99 14.87
C GLY A 400 -9.07 -15.52 15.16
N ALA A 401 -8.45 -14.72 14.28
CA ALA A 401 -7.20 -14.04 14.61
C ALA A 401 -7.45 -12.92 15.65
N SER A 402 -6.45 -12.58 16.46
CA SER A 402 -6.55 -11.47 17.40
C SER A 402 -6.66 -10.11 16.70
N GLU A 403 -7.19 -9.11 17.41
CA GLU A 403 -7.26 -7.73 16.88
C GLU A 403 -5.86 -7.17 16.66
N GLU A 404 -4.93 -7.49 17.55
CA GLU A 404 -3.52 -7.11 17.46
C GLU A 404 -2.87 -7.70 16.20
N ALA A 405 -3.07 -8.99 15.94
CA ALA A 405 -2.56 -9.64 14.73
C ALA A 405 -3.23 -9.10 13.47
N GLY A 406 -4.52 -8.79 13.54
CA GLY A 406 -5.26 -8.16 12.46
C GLY A 406 -4.68 -6.80 12.09
N LEU A 407 -4.46 -5.90 13.05
CA LEU A 407 -3.85 -4.60 12.80
C LEU A 407 -2.38 -4.74 12.36
N ALA A 408 -1.62 -5.62 13.00
CA ALA A 408 -0.24 -5.91 12.61
C ALA A 408 -0.15 -6.43 11.17
N SER A 409 -1.15 -7.18 10.69
CA SER A 409 -1.15 -7.79 9.35
C SER A 409 -1.14 -6.79 8.19
N ILE A 410 -1.55 -5.55 8.44
CA ILE A 410 -1.54 -4.45 7.47
C ILE A 410 -0.55 -3.33 7.85
N THR A 411 0.26 -3.55 8.89
CA THR A 411 1.26 -2.60 9.38
C THR A 411 2.59 -3.31 9.66
N LEU A 412 2.91 -3.65 10.90
CA LEU A 412 4.21 -4.18 11.32
C LEU A 412 4.54 -5.54 10.68
N SER A 413 3.58 -6.46 10.55
CA SER A 413 3.83 -7.73 9.89
C SER A 413 4.12 -7.57 8.40
N ALA A 414 3.39 -6.66 7.72
CA ALA A 414 3.66 -6.32 6.33
C ALA A 414 5.05 -5.68 6.17
N ALA A 415 5.44 -4.77 7.09
CA ALA A 415 6.77 -4.17 7.10
C ALA A 415 7.88 -5.23 7.28
N LYS A 416 7.70 -6.20 8.20
CA LYS A 416 8.65 -7.32 8.42
C LYS A 416 8.80 -8.20 7.18
N ILE A 417 7.68 -8.50 6.51
CA ILE A 417 7.69 -9.27 5.25
C ILE A 417 8.51 -8.54 4.18
N LEU A 418 8.34 -7.22 4.05
CA LEU A 418 9.06 -6.40 3.08
C LEU A 418 10.48 -6.00 3.54
N LYS A 419 10.87 -6.33 4.78
CA LYS A 419 12.17 -5.96 5.39
C LYS A 419 12.40 -4.45 5.40
N ILE A 420 11.40 -3.73 5.88
CA ILE A 420 11.38 -2.27 6.09
C ILE A 420 10.84 -1.92 7.49
N ASP A 421 10.79 -2.89 8.40
CA ASP A 421 10.24 -2.72 9.74
C ASP A 421 11.15 -1.91 10.68
N ASP A 422 12.38 -1.64 10.26
CA ASP A 422 13.27 -0.64 10.85
C ASP A 422 12.81 0.81 10.58
N ARG A 423 12.00 1.01 9.54
CA ARG A 423 11.55 2.33 9.09
C ARG A 423 10.08 2.61 9.36
N VAL A 424 9.19 1.64 9.11
CA VAL A 424 7.74 1.83 9.12
C VAL A 424 7.00 0.67 9.80
N GLY A 425 5.68 0.75 9.90
CA GLY A 425 4.80 -0.34 10.37
C GLY A 425 4.47 -0.31 11.86
N SER A 426 5.11 0.56 12.65
CA SER A 426 4.76 0.80 14.05
C SER A 426 5.12 2.23 14.45
N ILE A 427 4.52 2.73 15.53
CA ILE A 427 4.82 4.07 16.06
C ILE A 427 5.86 3.92 17.15
N ASP A 428 7.13 3.92 16.74
CA ASP A 428 8.28 3.84 17.63
C ASP A 428 9.26 4.97 17.33
N ALA A 429 9.96 5.45 18.36
CA ALA A 429 11.00 6.47 18.20
C ALA A 429 12.06 6.02 17.18
N GLY A 430 12.46 6.93 16.30
CA GLY A 430 13.44 6.70 15.23
C GLY A 430 12.85 6.19 13.92
N LYS A 431 11.59 5.73 13.89
CA LYS A 431 10.92 5.34 12.63
C LYS A 431 10.42 6.54 11.84
N ASP A 432 10.15 6.34 10.56
CA ASP A 432 9.58 7.36 9.70
C ASP A 432 8.18 7.74 10.21
N ALA A 433 7.86 9.02 10.20
CA ALA A 433 6.58 9.50 10.68
C ALA A 433 5.49 9.36 9.61
N ASP A 434 5.11 8.10 9.34
CA ASP A 434 3.98 7.72 8.51
C ASP A 434 2.80 7.38 9.41
N LEU A 435 1.90 8.33 9.60
CA LEU A 435 0.89 8.31 10.64
C LEU A 435 -0.51 8.60 10.09
N LEU A 436 -1.49 7.85 10.59
CA LEU A 436 -2.91 8.07 10.33
C LEU A 436 -3.55 8.70 11.57
N VAL A 437 -4.19 9.84 11.41
CA VAL A 437 -5.08 10.42 12.43
C VAL A 437 -6.50 10.10 12.01
N MET A 438 -7.18 9.25 12.77
CA MET A 438 -8.46 8.63 12.39
C MET A 438 -9.58 9.07 13.34
N ASP A 439 -10.80 9.15 12.84
CA ASP A 439 -12.00 9.50 13.61
C ASP A 439 -12.48 8.38 14.54
N ARG A 440 -11.99 7.14 14.34
CA ARG A 440 -12.33 5.93 15.09
C ARG A 440 -11.14 4.99 15.16
N GLU A 441 -11.33 3.85 15.83
CA GLU A 441 -10.36 2.77 15.86
C GLU A 441 -9.94 2.32 14.45
N PRO A 442 -8.68 1.96 14.24
CA PRO A 442 -8.13 1.71 12.89
C PRO A 442 -8.89 0.64 12.08
N LEU A 443 -9.47 -0.36 12.76
CA LEU A 443 -10.20 -1.47 12.12
C LEU A 443 -11.74 -1.34 12.23
N ASP A 444 -12.28 -0.22 12.72
CA ASP A 444 -13.70 0.05 12.60
C ASP A 444 -14.02 0.36 11.12
N TYR A 445 -14.90 -0.44 10.49
CA TYR A 445 -15.28 -0.26 9.08
C TYR A 445 -15.86 1.13 8.75
N ARG A 446 -16.26 1.89 9.76
CA ARG A 446 -16.77 3.27 9.64
C ARG A 446 -15.67 4.30 9.76
N SER A 447 -14.44 3.89 10.09
CA SER A 447 -13.33 4.80 10.33
C SER A 447 -12.85 5.46 9.05
N PHE A 448 -12.51 6.73 9.16
CA PHE A 448 -11.81 7.48 8.12
C PHE A 448 -10.49 7.99 8.65
N ALA A 449 -9.45 7.94 7.83
CA ALA A 449 -8.27 8.75 8.05
C ALA A 449 -8.62 10.22 7.74
N GLU A 450 -8.57 11.09 8.73
CA GLU A 450 -8.87 12.52 8.58
C GLU A 450 -7.62 13.29 8.16
N ILE A 451 -6.48 12.94 8.76
CA ILE A 451 -5.17 13.52 8.43
C ILE A 451 -4.18 12.38 8.27
N ILE A 452 -3.38 12.45 7.21
CA ILE A 452 -2.31 11.46 6.99
C ILE A 452 -0.99 12.20 6.84
N LEU A 453 -0.02 11.74 7.64
CA LEU A 453 1.36 12.15 7.50
C LEU A 453 2.15 11.03 6.82
N VAL A 454 3.00 11.42 5.86
CA VAL A 454 4.02 10.56 5.28
C VAL A 454 5.35 11.30 5.36
N ASN A 455 6.37 10.64 5.89
CA ASN A 455 7.65 11.27 6.17
C ASN A 455 7.49 12.58 6.99
N GLY A 456 6.59 12.60 7.98
CA GLY A 456 6.33 13.74 8.84
C GLY A 456 5.57 14.92 8.20
N LYS A 457 5.27 14.85 6.91
CA LYS A 457 4.52 15.87 6.18
C LYS A 457 3.07 15.46 6.01
N VAL A 458 2.14 16.39 6.21
CA VAL A 458 0.71 16.16 5.93
C VAL A 458 0.53 16.08 4.41
N VAL A 459 0.14 14.90 3.92
CA VAL A 459 -0.07 14.62 2.49
C VAL A 459 -1.54 14.43 2.13
N TYR A 460 -2.40 14.23 3.13
CA TYR A 460 -3.83 14.05 2.95
C TYR A 460 -4.59 14.67 4.12
N GLU A 461 -5.63 15.42 3.79
CA GLU A 461 -6.63 15.94 4.72
C GLU A 461 -8.01 15.67 4.11
N LYS A 462 -8.82 14.84 4.76
CA LYS A 462 -10.12 14.38 4.27
C LYS A 462 -11.03 15.54 3.81
N ASP A 463 -11.08 16.60 4.60
CA ASP A 463 -11.99 17.72 4.34
C ASP A 463 -11.54 18.60 3.15
N LYS A 464 -10.27 18.49 2.75
CA LYS A 464 -9.70 19.21 1.59
C LYS A 464 -9.78 18.43 0.28
N VAL A 465 -10.09 17.13 0.36
CA VAL A 465 -10.11 16.23 -0.80
C VAL A 465 -11.54 15.88 -1.16
N SER A 466 -11.89 16.04 -2.43
CA SER A 466 -13.28 15.85 -2.93
C SER A 466 -13.82 14.43 -2.79
N LEU A 467 -12.96 13.43 -2.57
CA LEU A 467 -13.37 12.02 -2.45
C LEU A 467 -14.38 11.81 -1.30
N PHE A 468 -14.10 12.37 -0.11
CA PHE A 468 -14.90 12.11 1.09
C PHE A 468 -15.25 13.36 1.90
N ASN A 469 -14.96 14.58 1.40
CA ASN A 469 -15.25 15.83 2.12
C ASN A 469 -16.75 16.03 2.41
N HIS A 470 -17.62 15.39 1.64
CA HIS A 470 -19.07 15.41 1.83
C HIS A 470 -19.56 14.52 2.98
N VAL A 471 -18.69 13.64 3.52
CA VAL A 471 -19.02 12.82 4.69
C VAL A 471 -18.59 13.55 5.96
N PRO A 472 -19.52 14.00 6.83
CA PRO A 472 -19.18 14.73 8.03
C PRO A 472 -18.26 13.93 8.96
N THR A 473 -17.25 14.57 9.53
CA THR A 473 -16.40 14.01 10.58
C THR A 473 -17.13 13.99 11.92
N ASP A 474 -17.92 15.03 12.20
CA ASP A 474 -18.82 15.05 13.38
C ASP A 474 -20.05 14.17 13.11
N ARG A 475 -20.02 12.97 13.67
CA ARG A 475 -21.11 12.00 13.62
C ARG A 475 -22.02 12.05 14.85
N SER A 476 -21.88 13.05 15.69
CA SER A 476 -22.85 13.36 16.75
C SER A 476 -24.18 13.87 16.15
N THR A 477 -24.12 14.45 14.95
CA THR A 477 -25.29 14.76 14.17
C THR A 477 -25.82 13.45 13.57
N PRO A 478 -27.03 12.98 13.93
CA PRO A 478 -27.64 11.83 13.28
C PRO A 478 -27.62 12.08 11.77
N LEU A 479 -27.22 11.10 10.99
CA LEU A 479 -27.44 11.14 9.53
C LEU A 479 -28.86 11.66 9.35
N ARG A 480 -29.01 12.87 8.82
CA ARG A 480 -30.31 13.53 8.65
C ARG A 480 -31.24 12.53 8.01
N GLY A 481 -32.29 12.19 8.74
CA GLY A 481 -33.11 11.03 8.51
C GLY A 481 -33.57 10.90 7.08
N ASN A 482 -33.70 9.65 6.68
CA ASN A 482 -34.59 9.23 5.62
C ASN A 482 -34.36 9.80 4.22
N TRP A 483 -33.07 10.05 3.82
CA TRP A 483 -32.74 10.38 2.43
C TRP A 483 -33.37 9.36 1.42
N TRP A 484 -33.74 8.17 1.87
CA TRP A 484 -34.40 7.12 1.11
C TRP A 484 -35.98 7.20 1.20
N ARG A 485 -36.52 8.06 2.08
CA ARG A 485 -37.98 8.29 2.17
C ARG A 485 -38.46 9.46 1.31
N ASP A 486 -37.57 10.34 0.89
CA ASP A 486 -37.84 11.55 0.13
C ASP A 486 -37.67 11.36 -1.39
N ARG A 487 -37.68 10.11 -1.87
CA ARG A 487 -37.69 9.76 -3.29
C ARG A 487 -38.94 9.03 -3.66
#